data_308fdeaea5cb973bfdf222219c7d6156
#
_entry.id   308fdeaea5cb973bfdf222219c7d6156
#
_cell.length_a   1.000
_cell.length_b   1.000
_cell.length_c   1.000
_cell.angle_alpha   90.00
_cell.angle_beta   90.00
_cell.angle_gamma   90.00
#
_symmetry.space_group_name_H-M   'P 1'
#
loop_
_entity.id
_entity.type
_entity.pdbx_description
1 polymer ?
#
loop_
_entity_poly.entity_id
_entity_poly.type
_entity_poly.pdbx_seq_one_letter_code
_entity_poly.pdbx_strand_id
1 'polypeptide(L)'
;MRAVDGVTLEVEKGSIQGLIGPNGAGKTTLVNVITGYVPFQSGGAWLESDQLTGLSAHRIAGLGVARTFQNIRLFKDLSAVENVIVGMHSRRRDDTIAQLGTLPFFRRDQRARFNEAHRLMETAGLDPGEVGKRPAGTLPYGDQRRLEIARALALQPRLLILDEPAAGMNPSEKQGIRELIERLNKDGLTILLIDHDMQLVMGVCDRVAVLNFGRKIADGTPEAVSTDAAVIKAYLGTGSEREASSAPGATGVEAVAAEEAQAKAGLRPSAEPAGSILEVHELSVSYGSVNAVRAASLRVAAGEVVALIGANGAGKTTILSALSGLIRPASGTAVFDGLDLTTAKASAIVRHGLVHVPEGREILGRQTVLENLELATWARRDRAAAAVEIAAAMKRFPILGERRHMRAGTLSGGEAQMLAIARGLLGKPRLLLLDEPSLGLAPQMVDEVFAAIKEIHADGTTILLVEQNALRALAIADRAYVLETGRILLTGSGDELLHNPAVRRAYLGG
;
A
#
# COMPACT_ATOMS: atom_id res chain seq x y z
N MET A 1 -19.55 -16.41 5.49
CA MET A 1 -18.77 -15.60 6.44
C MET A 1 -19.38 -14.20 6.47
N ARG A 2 -19.67 -13.64 7.66
CA ARG A 2 -20.16 -12.27 7.78
C ARG A 2 -18.97 -11.32 7.84
N ALA A 3 -18.87 -10.41 6.91
CA ALA A 3 -17.76 -9.46 6.86
C ALA A 3 -17.90 -8.30 7.87
N VAL A 4 -19.17 -7.99 8.26
CA VAL A 4 -19.52 -7.04 9.31
C VAL A 4 -20.67 -7.67 10.10
N ASP A 5 -20.56 -7.73 11.43
CA ASP A 5 -21.51 -8.41 12.32
C ASP A 5 -21.78 -7.57 13.57
N GLY A 6 -22.96 -6.96 13.64
CA GLY A 6 -23.44 -6.19 14.80
C GLY A 6 -22.61 -4.93 15.11
N VAL A 7 -22.07 -4.24 14.10
CA VAL A 7 -21.30 -3.00 14.29
C VAL A 7 -22.24 -1.81 14.40
N THR A 8 -22.14 -1.08 15.54
CA THR A 8 -22.74 0.24 15.72
C THR A 8 -21.63 1.28 15.75
N LEU A 9 -21.64 2.25 14.85
CA LEU A 9 -20.69 3.36 14.72
C LEU A 9 -21.42 4.67 14.69
N GLU A 10 -21.03 5.61 15.53
CA GLU A 10 -21.53 6.98 15.56
C GLU A 10 -20.41 7.94 15.20
N VAL A 11 -20.71 8.96 14.42
CA VAL A 11 -19.79 10.02 14.02
C VAL A 11 -20.44 11.35 14.41
N GLU A 12 -19.83 12.04 15.36
CA GLU A 12 -20.31 13.33 15.82
C GLU A 12 -20.14 14.40 14.74
N LYS A 13 -21.10 15.31 14.62
CA LYS A 13 -21.01 16.41 13.66
C LYS A 13 -19.83 17.33 13.97
N GLY A 14 -19.02 17.61 12.94
CA GLY A 14 -17.82 18.45 13.08
C GLY A 14 -16.66 17.75 13.77
N SER A 15 -16.69 16.44 13.98
CA SER A 15 -15.58 15.66 14.53
C SER A 15 -14.83 14.86 13.47
N ILE A 16 -13.65 14.38 13.82
CA ILE A 16 -12.88 13.39 13.08
C ILE A 16 -13.00 12.04 13.80
N GLN A 17 -13.78 11.12 13.22
CA GLN A 17 -13.90 9.76 13.70
C GLN A 17 -12.92 8.85 12.97
N GLY A 18 -12.01 8.22 13.70
CA GLY A 18 -11.11 7.19 13.18
C GLY A 18 -11.81 5.82 13.12
N LEU A 19 -11.55 5.05 12.08
CA LEU A 19 -11.96 3.65 11.96
C LEU A 19 -10.73 2.81 11.61
N ILE A 20 -10.22 2.06 12.58
CA ILE A 20 -9.01 1.27 12.44
C ILE A 20 -9.29 -0.23 12.63
N GLY A 21 -8.31 -1.06 12.40
CA GLY A 21 -8.36 -2.50 12.60
C GLY A 21 -7.45 -3.23 11.62
N PRO A 22 -7.10 -4.49 11.88
CA PRO A 22 -6.27 -5.31 11.00
C PRO A 22 -6.86 -5.42 9.59
N ASN A 23 -6.04 -5.88 8.64
CA ASN A 23 -6.51 -6.20 7.30
C ASN A 23 -7.55 -7.33 7.37
N GLY A 24 -8.65 -7.18 6.62
CA GLY A 24 -9.78 -8.12 6.71
C GLY A 24 -10.73 -7.90 7.89
N ALA A 25 -10.52 -6.90 8.75
CA ALA A 25 -11.40 -6.60 9.89
C ALA A 25 -12.81 -6.12 9.50
N GLY A 26 -13.07 -5.81 8.21
CA GLY A 26 -14.38 -5.38 7.72
C GLY A 26 -14.52 -3.86 7.48
N LYS A 27 -13.48 -3.06 7.66
CA LYS A 27 -13.50 -1.59 7.50
C LYS A 27 -14.05 -1.16 6.14
N THR A 28 -13.41 -1.62 5.06
CA THR A 28 -13.83 -1.31 3.68
C THR A 28 -15.24 -1.82 3.37
N THR A 29 -15.63 -2.98 3.93
CA THR A 29 -17.00 -3.49 3.79
C THR A 29 -18.01 -2.59 4.47
N LEU A 30 -17.74 -2.13 5.70
CA LEU A 30 -18.60 -1.20 6.43
C LEU A 30 -18.79 0.09 5.64
N VAL A 31 -17.71 0.67 5.12
CA VAL A 31 -17.77 1.88 4.29
C VAL A 31 -18.52 1.63 2.98
N ASN A 32 -18.31 0.49 2.32
CA ASN A 32 -19.05 0.12 1.11
C ASN A 32 -20.56 -0.01 1.37
N VAL A 33 -20.94 -0.50 2.55
CA VAL A 33 -22.35 -0.58 2.98
C VAL A 33 -22.91 0.81 3.22
N ILE A 34 -22.23 1.68 3.97
CA ILE A 34 -22.65 3.06 4.26
C ILE A 34 -22.80 3.88 2.96
N THR A 35 -21.91 3.67 1.99
CA THR A 35 -21.88 4.41 0.71
C THR A 35 -22.70 3.77 -0.40
N GLY A 36 -23.47 2.70 -0.11
CA GLY A 36 -24.41 2.08 -1.05
C GLY A 36 -23.79 1.24 -2.16
N TYR A 37 -22.51 0.83 -2.02
CA TYR A 37 -21.86 -0.11 -2.94
C TYR A 37 -22.18 -1.58 -2.61
N VAL A 38 -22.51 -1.88 -1.36
CA VAL A 38 -22.89 -3.21 -0.87
C VAL A 38 -24.20 -3.07 -0.11
N PRO A 39 -25.21 -3.93 -0.37
CA PRO A 39 -26.50 -3.85 0.33
C PRO A 39 -26.38 -4.31 1.79
N PHE A 40 -27.17 -3.71 2.66
CA PHE A 40 -27.38 -4.19 4.03
C PHE A 40 -28.13 -5.53 4.01
N GLN A 41 -27.72 -6.44 4.92
CA GLN A 41 -28.52 -7.62 5.25
C GLN A 41 -29.47 -7.35 6.44
N SER A 42 -28.99 -6.55 7.40
CA SER A 42 -29.75 -6.11 8.57
C SER A 42 -29.14 -4.82 9.12
N GLY A 43 -29.88 -4.09 9.94
CA GLY A 43 -29.48 -2.80 10.47
C GLY A 43 -29.80 -1.63 9.54
N GLY A 44 -29.20 -0.48 9.78
CA GLY A 44 -29.41 0.73 8.98
C GLY A 44 -28.32 1.75 9.19
N ALA A 45 -28.26 2.74 8.29
CA ALA A 45 -27.41 3.91 8.39
C ALA A 45 -28.20 5.19 8.15
N TRP A 46 -27.83 6.24 8.85
CA TRP A 46 -28.45 7.56 8.77
C TRP A 46 -27.36 8.63 8.71
N LEU A 47 -27.63 9.69 7.96
CA LEU A 47 -26.88 10.93 8.00
C LEU A 47 -27.79 12.02 8.60
N GLU A 48 -27.57 12.36 9.87
CA GLU A 48 -28.52 13.17 10.67
C GLU A 48 -29.93 12.56 10.59
N SER A 49 -30.90 13.23 9.98
CA SER A 49 -32.29 12.74 9.80
C SER A 49 -32.49 11.89 8.53
N ASP A 50 -31.52 11.88 7.62
CA ASP A 50 -31.65 11.24 6.32
C ASP A 50 -31.25 9.76 6.38
N GLN A 51 -32.19 8.86 6.07
CA GLN A 51 -31.91 7.43 6.01
C GLN A 51 -31.11 7.10 4.74
N LEU A 52 -29.94 6.47 4.92
CA LEU A 52 -29.07 6.02 3.81
C LEU A 52 -29.36 4.58 3.39
N THR A 53 -29.98 3.79 4.28
CA THR A 53 -30.24 2.37 4.05
C THR A 53 -31.08 2.13 2.79
N GLY A 54 -30.60 1.28 1.90
CA GLY A 54 -31.32 0.91 0.66
C GLY A 54 -31.21 1.94 -0.47
N LEU A 55 -30.51 3.05 -0.24
CA LEU A 55 -30.26 4.04 -1.29
C LEU A 55 -29.08 3.62 -2.18
N SER A 56 -29.12 4.00 -3.45
CA SER A 56 -27.99 3.86 -4.35
C SER A 56 -26.86 4.86 -3.99
N ALA A 57 -25.61 4.52 -4.33
CA ALA A 57 -24.45 5.38 -4.08
C ALA A 57 -24.62 6.81 -4.60
N HIS A 58 -25.25 6.98 -5.77
CA HIS A 58 -25.55 8.30 -6.33
C HIS A 58 -26.51 9.12 -5.43
N ARG A 59 -27.55 8.48 -4.88
CA ARG A 59 -28.49 9.17 -3.96
C ARG A 59 -27.81 9.53 -2.64
N ILE A 60 -26.98 8.64 -2.11
CA ILE A 60 -26.19 8.87 -0.88
C ILE A 60 -25.23 10.05 -1.08
N ALA A 61 -24.54 10.12 -2.23
CA ALA A 61 -23.70 11.27 -2.57
C ALA A 61 -24.51 12.57 -2.65
N GLY A 62 -25.73 12.51 -3.22
CA GLY A 62 -26.65 13.66 -3.27
C GLY A 62 -27.14 14.15 -1.91
N LEU A 63 -27.11 13.30 -0.86
CA LEU A 63 -27.42 13.66 0.52
C LEU A 63 -26.21 14.28 1.26
N GLY A 64 -25.04 14.35 0.62
CA GLY A 64 -23.86 14.98 1.18
C GLY A 64 -22.86 14.01 1.81
N VAL A 65 -22.82 12.75 1.39
CA VAL A 65 -21.74 11.82 1.73
C VAL A 65 -20.74 11.78 0.56
N ALA A 66 -19.50 12.24 0.78
CA ALA A 66 -18.43 12.08 -0.19
C ALA A 66 -17.38 11.07 0.31
N ARG A 67 -16.73 10.37 -0.61
CA ARG A 67 -15.70 9.38 -0.29
C ARG A 67 -14.53 9.48 -1.26
N THR A 68 -13.31 9.38 -0.73
CA THR A 68 -12.13 9.00 -1.50
C THR A 68 -11.99 7.47 -1.50
N PHE A 69 -11.21 6.93 -2.42
CA PHE A 69 -11.02 5.48 -2.53
C PHE A 69 -9.57 5.12 -2.21
N GLN A 70 -9.34 3.93 -1.67
CA GLN A 70 -8.00 3.42 -1.40
C GLN A 70 -7.10 3.51 -2.65
N ASN A 71 -7.58 3.04 -3.79
CA ASN A 71 -6.94 3.29 -5.08
C ASN A 71 -7.49 4.57 -5.71
N ILE A 72 -6.63 5.52 -6.03
CA ILE A 72 -6.98 6.81 -6.62
C ILE A 72 -7.83 6.61 -7.89
N ARG A 73 -9.02 7.19 -7.90
CA ARG A 73 -9.97 7.12 -9.03
C ARG A 73 -10.13 8.47 -9.70
N LEU A 74 -9.10 8.92 -10.40
CA LEU A 74 -9.15 10.13 -11.23
C LEU A 74 -9.40 9.78 -12.69
N PHE A 75 -9.99 10.74 -13.41
CA PHE A 75 -10.03 10.73 -14.88
C PHE A 75 -8.66 11.18 -15.37
N LYS A 76 -7.78 10.22 -15.65
CA LYS A 76 -6.35 10.45 -15.89
C LYS A 76 -6.06 11.36 -17.07
N ASP A 77 -6.91 11.31 -18.10
CA ASP A 77 -6.78 12.08 -19.34
C ASP A 77 -7.36 13.51 -19.23
N LEU A 78 -8.22 13.76 -18.24
CA LEU A 78 -8.75 15.09 -17.95
C LEU A 78 -7.74 15.89 -17.13
N SER A 79 -7.75 17.20 -17.30
CA SER A 79 -6.97 18.12 -16.48
C SER A 79 -7.39 18.06 -14.99
N ALA A 80 -6.52 18.57 -14.12
CA ALA A 80 -6.82 18.62 -12.68
C ALA A 80 -8.09 19.44 -12.40
N VAL A 81 -8.25 20.60 -13.03
CA VAL A 81 -9.46 21.44 -12.87
C VAL A 81 -10.71 20.71 -13.35
N GLU A 82 -10.65 20.05 -14.52
CA GLU A 82 -11.80 19.29 -15.05
C GLU A 82 -12.22 18.13 -14.11
N ASN A 83 -11.25 17.45 -13.48
CA ASN A 83 -11.58 16.44 -12.47
C ASN A 83 -12.40 17.00 -11.31
N VAL A 84 -12.09 18.20 -10.82
CA VAL A 84 -12.86 18.86 -9.76
C VAL A 84 -14.24 19.29 -10.27
N ILE A 85 -14.33 19.84 -11.49
CA ILE A 85 -15.61 20.25 -12.10
C ILE A 85 -16.55 19.06 -12.26
N VAL A 86 -16.04 17.87 -12.63
CA VAL A 86 -16.85 16.64 -12.70
C VAL A 86 -17.48 16.32 -11.34
N GLY A 87 -16.79 16.56 -10.22
CA GLY A 87 -17.35 16.41 -8.87
C GLY A 87 -18.56 17.32 -8.59
N MET A 88 -18.68 18.46 -9.26
CA MET A 88 -19.79 19.40 -9.08
C MET A 88 -21.09 18.98 -9.79
N HIS A 89 -21.01 18.04 -10.76
CA HIS A 89 -22.17 17.66 -11.58
C HIS A 89 -23.33 17.01 -10.82
N SER A 90 -23.07 16.34 -9.72
CA SER A 90 -24.12 15.66 -8.94
C SER A 90 -25.06 16.59 -8.18
N ARG A 91 -24.75 17.89 -8.11
CA ARG A 91 -25.56 18.89 -7.38
C ARG A 91 -26.79 19.41 -8.14
N ARG A 92 -26.83 19.26 -9.47
CA ARG A 92 -27.93 19.85 -10.27
C ARG A 92 -28.81 18.77 -10.86
N ARG A 93 -30.08 18.81 -10.46
CA ARG A 93 -31.16 17.96 -11.00
C ARG A 93 -31.65 18.37 -12.40
N ASP A 94 -31.25 19.57 -12.93
CA ASP A 94 -31.97 20.20 -14.06
C ASP A 94 -31.10 20.56 -15.28
N ASP A 95 -29.89 19.99 -15.45
CA ASP A 95 -28.95 20.42 -16.51
C ASP A 95 -29.26 19.84 -17.92
N THR A 96 -30.38 19.16 -18.15
CA THR A 96 -30.74 18.65 -19.50
C THR A 96 -31.01 19.77 -20.52
N ILE A 97 -31.40 20.97 -20.09
CA ILE A 97 -31.66 22.11 -20.96
C ILE A 97 -30.43 23.00 -21.18
N ALA A 98 -29.46 22.97 -20.24
CA ALA A 98 -28.23 23.76 -20.30
C ALA A 98 -27.19 23.22 -21.31
N GLN A 99 -27.38 22.03 -21.87
CA GLN A 99 -26.49 21.43 -22.89
C GLN A 99 -26.67 22.07 -24.30
N LEU A 100 -27.60 22.96 -24.49
CA LEU A 100 -27.83 23.72 -25.74
C LEU A 100 -26.97 25.02 -25.82
N GLY A 101 -25.83 24.99 -25.42
CA GLY A 101 -24.50 25.64 -25.46
C GLY A 101 -24.32 27.05 -26.07
N THR A 102 -25.30 27.91 -26.28
CA THR A 102 -25.10 29.19 -27.04
C THR A 102 -25.45 30.48 -26.28
N LEU A 103 -25.90 30.41 -25.02
CA LEU A 103 -26.38 31.57 -24.28
C LEU A 103 -25.28 32.23 -23.42
N PRO A 104 -25.26 33.58 -23.26
CA PRO A 104 -24.26 34.31 -22.42
C PRO A 104 -24.25 33.85 -20.96
N PHE A 105 -25.35 33.31 -20.47
CA PHE A 105 -25.52 32.72 -19.15
C PHE A 105 -24.60 31.48 -18.94
N PHE A 106 -24.41 30.69 -19.99
CA PHE A 106 -23.53 29.51 -19.96
C PHE A 106 -22.06 29.86 -19.69
N ARG A 107 -21.56 30.93 -20.33
CA ARG A 107 -20.17 31.40 -20.14
C ARG A 107 -19.92 31.92 -18.72
N ARG A 108 -20.93 32.52 -18.08
CA ARG A 108 -20.84 33.03 -16.70
C ARG A 108 -20.84 31.88 -15.69
N ASP A 109 -21.70 30.89 -15.91
CA ASP A 109 -21.72 29.65 -15.07
C ASP A 109 -20.43 28.85 -15.19
N GLN A 110 -19.90 28.71 -16.40
CA GLN A 110 -18.62 28.02 -16.63
C GLN A 110 -17.46 28.72 -15.90
N ARG A 111 -17.36 30.06 -15.95
CA ARG A 111 -16.36 30.81 -15.19
C ARG A 111 -16.50 30.64 -13.68
N ALA A 112 -17.73 30.64 -13.18
CA ALA A 112 -17.99 30.42 -11.76
C ALA A 112 -17.54 29.01 -11.31
N ARG A 113 -17.77 27.97 -12.13
CA ARG A 113 -17.31 26.60 -11.86
C ARG A 113 -15.77 26.49 -11.88
N PHE A 114 -15.11 27.17 -12.83
CA PHE A 114 -13.66 27.21 -12.85
C PHE A 114 -13.08 27.89 -11.61
N ASN A 115 -13.63 29.03 -11.20
CA ASN A 115 -13.17 29.74 -10.00
C ASN A 115 -13.41 28.91 -8.73
N GLU A 116 -14.54 28.18 -8.65
CA GLU A 116 -14.83 27.30 -7.53
C GLU A 116 -13.88 26.09 -7.53
N ALA A 117 -13.60 25.50 -8.69
CA ALA A 117 -12.65 24.40 -8.81
C ALA A 117 -11.24 24.82 -8.37
N HIS A 118 -10.79 26.03 -8.74
CA HIS A 118 -9.52 26.58 -8.30
C HIS A 118 -9.48 26.73 -6.77
N ARG A 119 -10.52 27.30 -6.15
CA ARG A 119 -10.59 27.42 -4.68
C ARG A 119 -10.53 26.07 -3.98
N LEU A 120 -11.23 25.05 -4.51
CA LEU A 120 -11.21 23.70 -3.94
C LEU A 120 -9.84 23.03 -4.09
N MET A 121 -9.13 23.30 -5.20
CA MET A 121 -7.75 22.84 -5.37
C MET A 121 -6.82 23.53 -4.36
N GLU A 122 -6.91 24.83 -4.19
CA GLU A 122 -6.14 25.58 -3.17
C GLU A 122 -6.43 25.07 -1.76
N THR A 123 -7.72 24.83 -1.45
CA THR A 123 -8.12 24.21 -0.17
C THR A 123 -7.45 22.86 0.04
N ALA A 124 -7.33 22.04 -1.01
CA ALA A 124 -6.63 20.77 -0.95
C ALA A 124 -5.09 20.90 -0.99
N GLY A 125 -4.55 22.11 -1.08
CA GLY A 125 -3.11 22.39 -1.10
C GLY A 125 -2.46 22.16 -2.44
N LEU A 126 -3.21 22.33 -3.54
CA LEU A 126 -2.72 22.33 -4.93
C LEU A 126 -2.71 23.76 -5.47
N ASP A 127 -1.67 24.14 -6.20
CA ASP A 127 -1.63 25.40 -6.94
C ASP A 127 -2.33 25.22 -8.30
N PRO A 128 -3.52 25.84 -8.52
CA PRO A 128 -4.24 25.72 -9.79
C PRO A 128 -3.47 26.31 -10.97
N GLY A 129 -2.58 27.29 -10.74
CA GLY A 129 -1.74 27.92 -11.75
C GLY A 129 -0.71 26.94 -12.29
N GLU A 130 -0.14 26.11 -11.42
CA GLU A 130 0.91 25.13 -11.76
C GLU A 130 0.32 23.83 -12.33
N VAL A 131 -0.67 23.25 -11.64
CA VAL A 131 -1.16 21.89 -11.98
C VAL A 131 -2.52 21.87 -12.65
N GLY A 132 -3.28 22.97 -12.63
CA GLY A 132 -4.69 23.00 -13.03
C GLY A 132 -4.96 22.50 -14.45
N LYS A 133 -4.08 22.82 -15.41
CA LYS A 133 -4.21 22.42 -16.82
C LYS A 133 -3.51 21.09 -17.14
N ARG A 134 -2.75 20.52 -16.21
CA ARG A 134 -2.04 19.25 -16.43
C ARG A 134 -3.03 18.08 -16.38
N PRO A 135 -2.86 17.06 -17.26
CA PRO A 135 -3.61 15.82 -17.14
C PRO A 135 -3.39 15.18 -15.75
N ALA A 136 -4.47 14.79 -15.09
CA ALA A 136 -4.40 14.27 -13.72
C ALA A 136 -3.47 13.07 -13.56
N GLY A 137 -3.39 12.22 -14.58
CA GLY A 137 -2.50 11.06 -14.60
C GLY A 137 -1.01 11.38 -14.61
N THR A 138 -0.61 12.64 -14.92
CA THR A 138 0.80 13.09 -14.97
C THR A 138 1.27 13.76 -13.68
N LEU A 139 0.37 13.93 -12.71
CA LEU A 139 0.70 14.54 -11.43
C LEU A 139 1.46 13.54 -10.53
N PRO A 140 2.33 14.01 -9.62
CA PRO A 140 2.88 13.21 -8.54
C PRO A 140 1.77 12.54 -7.72
N TYR A 141 2.07 11.41 -7.09
CA TYR A 141 1.08 10.62 -6.35
C TYR A 141 0.40 11.43 -5.24
N GLY A 142 1.16 12.20 -4.47
CA GLY A 142 0.63 13.09 -3.44
C GLY A 142 -0.36 14.13 -3.97
N ASP A 143 -0.06 14.73 -5.14
CA ASP A 143 -0.94 15.70 -5.78
C ASP A 143 -2.20 15.04 -6.38
N GLN A 144 -2.08 13.81 -6.91
CA GLN A 144 -3.25 13.03 -7.33
C GLN A 144 -4.20 12.77 -6.16
N ARG A 145 -3.68 12.43 -4.98
CA ARG A 145 -4.48 12.22 -3.77
C ARG A 145 -5.16 13.51 -3.30
N ARG A 146 -4.43 14.64 -3.29
CA ARG A 146 -5.01 15.95 -2.98
C ARG A 146 -6.09 16.35 -3.99
N LEU A 147 -5.89 16.05 -5.26
CA LEU A 147 -6.89 16.28 -6.31
C LEU A 147 -8.15 15.41 -6.12
N GLU A 148 -8.00 14.17 -5.68
CA GLU A 148 -9.14 13.30 -5.34
C GLU A 148 -9.95 13.88 -4.17
N ILE A 149 -9.27 14.43 -3.14
CA ILE A 149 -9.92 15.13 -2.02
C ILE A 149 -10.62 16.40 -2.53
N ALA A 150 -9.96 17.23 -3.36
CA ALA A 150 -10.58 18.43 -3.95
C ALA A 150 -11.85 18.08 -4.73
N ARG A 151 -11.85 16.98 -5.51
CA ARG A 151 -13.02 16.49 -6.22
C ARG A 151 -14.12 16.01 -5.26
N ALA A 152 -13.78 15.37 -4.15
CA ALA A 152 -14.75 14.97 -3.13
C ALA A 152 -15.37 16.20 -2.44
N LEU A 153 -14.58 17.23 -2.14
CA LEU A 153 -15.06 18.51 -1.59
C LEU A 153 -15.99 19.25 -2.54
N ALA A 154 -15.86 19.04 -3.86
CA ALA A 154 -16.74 19.61 -4.86
C ALA A 154 -18.22 19.20 -4.70
N LEU A 155 -18.50 18.10 -4.00
CA LEU A 155 -19.85 17.69 -3.58
C LEU A 155 -20.42 18.54 -2.43
N GLN A 156 -19.63 19.40 -1.78
CA GLN A 156 -19.95 20.09 -0.50
C GLN A 156 -20.48 19.10 0.55
N PRO A 157 -19.68 18.12 0.93
CA PRO A 157 -20.17 17.03 1.76
C PRO A 157 -20.50 17.50 3.19
N ARG A 158 -21.51 16.86 3.79
CA ARG A 158 -21.79 16.90 5.24
C ARG A 158 -20.92 15.89 5.98
N LEU A 159 -20.54 14.78 5.30
CA LEU A 159 -19.63 13.75 5.77
C LEU A 159 -18.63 13.41 4.67
N LEU A 160 -17.33 13.60 4.96
CA LEU A 160 -16.23 13.18 4.11
C LEU A 160 -15.62 11.89 4.64
N ILE A 161 -15.63 10.84 3.85
CA ILE A 161 -15.00 9.56 4.17
C ILE A 161 -13.64 9.51 3.45
N LEU A 162 -12.57 9.43 4.21
CA LEU A 162 -11.20 9.31 3.70
C LEU A 162 -10.72 7.86 3.91
N ASP A 163 -10.50 7.14 2.82
CA ASP A 163 -10.11 5.73 2.83
C ASP A 163 -8.61 5.61 2.50
N GLU A 164 -7.79 5.40 3.54
CA GLU A 164 -6.32 5.34 3.51
C GLU A 164 -5.70 6.54 2.76
N PRO A 165 -5.97 7.80 3.17
CA PRO A 165 -5.55 8.98 2.44
C PRO A 165 -4.02 9.16 2.40
N ALA A 166 -3.29 8.61 3.37
CA ALA A 166 -1.84 8.73 3.49
C ALA A 166 -1.06 7.51 2.97
N ALA A 167 -1.76 6.49 2.43
CA ALA A 167 -1.11 5.28 1.94
C ALA A 167 -0.14 5.59 0.79
N GLY A 168 1.06 5.01 0.84
CA GLY A 168 2.08 5.17 -0.20
C GLY A 168 2.80 6.53 -0.21
N MET A 169 2.54 7.42 0.76
CA MET A 169 3.14 8.74 0.87
C MET A 169 4.41 8.74 1.71
N ASN A 170 5.34 9.62 1.35
CA ASN A 170 6.51 9.91 2.19
C ASN A 170 6.13 10.73 3.45
N PRO A 171 7.02 10.84 4.48
CA PRO A 171 6.71 11.52 5.72
C PRO A 171 6.25 12.98 5.56
N SER A 172 6.86 13.73 4.62
CA SER A 172 6.49 15.13 4.35
C SER A 172 5.10 15.23 3.71
N GLU A 173 4.77 14.33 2.77
CA GLU A 173 3.44 14.27 2.14
C GLU A 173 2.36 13.87 3.16
N LYS A 174 2.65 12.90 4.06
CA LYS A 174 1.76 12.51 5.16
C LYS A 174 1.46 13.67 6.08
N GLN A 175 2.48 14.44 6.45
CA GLN A 175 2.30 15.65 7.25
C GLN A 175 1.38 16.66 6.55
N GLY A 176 1.56 16.86 5.24
CA GLY A 176 0.68 17.74 4.47
C GLY A 176 -0.77 17.26 4.36
N ILE A 177 -1.01 15.93 4.34
CA ILE A 177 -2.38 15.36 4.41
C ILE A 177 -2.96 15.54 5.82
N ARG A 178 -2.16 15.34 6.87
CA ARG A 178 -2.57 15.59 8.25
C ARG A 178 -3.08 17.03 8.42
N GLU A 179 -2.29 18.00 8.01
CA GLU A 179 -2.64 19.43 8.09
C GLU A 179 -3.88 19.78 7.27
N LEU A 180 -4.06 19.12 6.12
CA LEU A 180 -5.28 19.26 5.31
C LEU A 180 -6.52 18.75 6.06
N ILE A 181 -6.45 17.56 6.65
CA ILE A 181 -7.55 16.95 7.41
C ILE A 181 -7.94 17.86 8.60
N GLU A 182 -6.95 18.29 9.38
CA GLU A 182 -7.17 19.19 10.52
C GLU A 182 -7.81 20.51 10.09
N ARG A 183 -7.38 21.11 8.99
CA ARG A 183 -7.95 22.34 8.44
C ARG A 183 -9.39 22.15 7.99
N LEU A 184 -9.69 21.10 7.23
CA LEU A 184 -11.05 20.80 6.77
C LEU A 184 -12.01 20.59 7.95
N ASN A 185 -11.55 19.94 9.01
CA ASN A 185 -12.35 19.75 10.23
C ASN A 185 -12.58 21.07 10.98
N LYS A 186 -11.53 21.93 11.12
CA LYS A 186 -11.67 23.27 11.70
C LYS A 186 -12.68 24.15 10.93
N ASP A 187 -12.82 23.92 9.62
CA ASP A 187 -13.84 24.56 8.80
C ASP A 187 -15.25 23.94 8.99
N GLY A 188 -15.42 23.02 9.94
CA GLY A 188 -16.68 22.40 10.36
C GLY A 188 -17.07 21.14 9.61
N LEU A 189 -16.19 20.56 8.78
CA LEU A 189 -16.46 19.34 8.05
C LEU A 189 -16.35 18.12 8.97
N THR A 190 -17.37 17.26 8.96
CA THR A 190 -17.34 15.95 9.63
C THR A 190 -16.53 14.96 8.79
N ILE A 191 -15.60 14.25 9.41
CA ILE A 191 -14.68 13.35 8.71
C ILE A 191 -14.73 11.95 9.32
N LEU A 192 -14.89 10.91 8.50
CA LEU A 192 -14.62 9.52 8.85
C LEU A 192 -13.30 9.11 8.21
N LEU A 193 -12.26 8.95 9.02
CA LEU A 193 -10.91 8.59 8.59
C LEU A 193 -10.67 7.09 8.77
N ILE A 194 -10.41 6.39 7.68
CA ILE A 194 -9.96 5.00 7.69
C ILE A 194 -8.48 5.01 7.32
N ASP A 195 -7.63 4.60 8.24
CA ASP A 195 -6.21 4.44 7.93
C ASP A 195 -5.62 3.34 8.83
N HIS A 196 -4.50 2.78 8.40
CA HIS A 196 -3.67 1.87 9.19
C HIS A 196 -2.46 2.56 9.81
N ASP A 197 -2.20 3.83 9.42
CA ASP A 197 -1.16 4.67 10.00
C ASP A 197 -1.64 5.19 11.37
N MET A 198 -1.19 4.50 12.43
CA MET A 198 -1.57 4.84 13.80
C MET A 198 -1.13 6.24 14.20
N GLN A 199 0.01 6.74 13.69
CA GLN A 199 0.48 8.09 14.00
C GLN A 199 -0.45 9.16 13.43
N LEU A 200 -0.94 8.97 12.20
CA LEU A 200 -1.92 9.87 11.61
C LEU A 200 -3.22 9.82 12.40
N VAL A 201 -3.79 8.61 12.61
CA VAL A 201 -5.11 8.45 13.27
C VAL A 201 -5.09 8.99 14.68
N MET A 202 -4.10 8.57 15.50
CA MET A 202 -3.99 9.02 16.91
C MET A 202 -3.68 10.50 17.02
N GLY A 203 -3.10 11.10 15.98
CA GLY A 203 -2.74 12.51 15.98
C GLY A 203 -3.82 13.48 15.52
N VAL A 204 -4.88 13.00 14.80
CA VAL A 204 -5.92 13.89 14.23
C VAL A 204 -7.35 13.55 14.66
N CYS A 205 -7.62 12.31 15.12
CA CYS A 205 -8.98 11.88 15.44
C CYS A 205 -9.40 12.29 16.84
N ASP A 206 -10.65 12.73 16.99
CA ASP A 206 -11.27 13.00 18.29
C ASP A 206 -11.67 11.68 18.98
N ARG A 207 -12.12 10.71 18.18
CA ARG A 207 -12.48 9.35 18.60
C ARG A 207 -12.02 8.31 17.60
N VAL A 208 -11.77 7.12 18.08
CA VAL A 208 -11.31 5.98 17.27
C VAL A 208 -12.14 4.75 17.59
N ALA A 209 -12.76 4.16 16.56
CA ALA A 209 -13.41 2.85 16.62
C ALA A 209 -12.49 1.78 16.02
N VAL A 210 -12.40 0.64 16.69
CA VAL A 210 -11.55 -0.47 16.27
C VAL A 210 -12.39 -1.65 15.86
N LEU A 211 -12.20 -2.10 14.61
CA LEU A 211 -12.83 -3.33 14.11
C LEU A 211 -11.84 -4.50 14.15
N ASN A 212 -12.36 -5.67 14.49
CA ASN A 212 -11.66 -6.93 14.37
C ASN A 212 -12.64 -8.04 13.99
N PHE A 213 -12.34 -8.80 12.93
CA PHE A 213 -13.20 -9.87 12.38
C PHE A 213 -14.69 -9.47 12.23
N GLY A 214 -14.93 -8.26 11.71
CA GLY A 214 -16.28 -7.75 11.47
C GLY A 214 -17.02 -7.23 12.69
N ARG A 215 -16.39 -7.13 13.86
CA ARG A 215 -16.99 -6.64 15.11
C ARG A 215 -16.21 -5.44 15.64
N LYS A 216 -16.92 -4.50 16.28
CA LYS A 216 -16.29 -3.40 17.00
C LYS A 216 -15.79 -3.90 18.36
N ILE A 217 -14.47 -3.83 18.59
CA ILE A 217 -13.82 -4.29 19.81
C ILE A 217 -13.49 -3.16 20.78
N ALA A 218 -13.34 -1.92 20.27
CA ALA A 218 -13.12 -0.73 21.08
C ALA A 218 -13.72 0.51 20.39
N ASP A 219 -14.04 1.55 21.17
CA ASP A 219 -14.49 2.85 20.73
C ASP A 219 -14.23 3.89 21.82
N GLY A 220 -13.36 4.86 21.59
CA GLY A 220 -12.96 5.82 22.60
C GLY A 220 -12.04 6.90 22.06
N THR A 221 -11.44 7.70 22.98
CA THR A 221 -10.38 8.64 22.59
C THR A 221 -9.13 7.89 22.10
N PRO A 222 -8.27 8.52 21.30
CA PRO A 222 -7.01 7.91 20.86
C PRO A 222 -6.20 7.30 22.03
N GLU A 223 -6.10 8.01 23.17
CA GLU A 223 -5.36 7.55 24.33
C GLU A 223 -5.99 6.28 24.95
N ALA A 224 -7.32 6.24 25.08
CA ALA A 224 -8.02 5.09 25.65
C ALA A 224 -7.86 3.85 24.74
N VAL A 225 -7.96 4.04 23.41
CA VAL A 225 -7.82 2.96 22.42
C VAL A 225 -6.38 2.44 22.34
N SER A 226 -5.38 3.31 22.47
CA SER A 226 -3.96 2.91 22.40
C SER A 226 -3.53 2.01 23.58
N THR A 227 -4.22 2.09 24.71
CA THR A 227 -3.94 1.31 25.92
C THR A 227 -4.87 0.12 26.12
N ASP A 228 -5.87 -0.06 25.25
CA ASP A 228 -6.85 -1.14 25.35
C ASP A 228 -6.22 -2.51 25.04
N ALA A 229 -6.31 -3.45 25.99
CA ALA A 229 -5.73 -4.78 25.86
C ALA A 229 -6.30 -5.60 24.68
N ALA A 230 -7.59 -5.42 24.35
CA ALA A 230 -8.22 -6.10 23.22
C ALA A 230 -7.70 -5.56 21.89
N VAL A 231 -7.43 -4.25 21.81
CA VAL A 231 -6.83 -3.59 20.65
C VAL A 231 -5.39 -4.04 20.47
N ILE A 232 -4.59 -3.99 21.53
CA ILE A 232 -3.19 -4.46 21.51
C ILE A 232 -3.15 -5.93 21.04
N LYS A 233 -3.99 -6.80 21.60
CA LYS A 233 -4.08 -8.20 21.19
C LYS A 233 -4.49 -8.39 19.73
N ALA A 234 -5.41 -7.57 19.22
CA ALA A 234 -5.85 -7.65 17.83
C ALA A 234 -4.76 -7.27 16.81
N TYR A 235 -3.84 -6.38 17.19
CA TYR A 235 -2.72 -5.94 16.34
C TYR A 235 -1.45 -6.77 16.53
N LEU A 236 -1.16 -7.27 17.74
CA LEU A 236 0.08 -8.02 18.04
C LEU A 236 -0.06 -9.54 17.87
N GLY A 237 -1.29 -10.09 17.77
CA GLY A 237 -1.51 -11.54 17.72
C GLY A 237 -1.30 -12.22 19.09
N THR A 238 -1.73 -13.48 19.24
CA THR A 238 -1.59 -14.28 20.46
C THR A 238 -0.15 -14.84 20.60
N GLY A 239 0.84 -14.00 20.88
CA GLY A 239 2.23 -14.46 20.95
C GLY A 239 3.18 -13.56 21.73
N SER A 240 2.79 -13.02 22.87
CA SER A 240 3.72 -12.59 23.93
C SER A 240 2.95 -12.10 25.16
N GLU A 241 2.57 -13.05 26.03
CA GLU A 241 2.41 -12.73 27.43
C GLU A 241 3.82 -12.70 28.04
N ARG A 242 4.42 -11.51 28.10
CA ARG A 242 5.37 -11.11 29.15
C ARG A 242 5.92 -9.72 28.83
N GLU A 243 5.83 -8.86 29.85
CA GLU A 243 6.43 -7.53 29.99
C GLU A 243 5.59 -6.32 29.54
N ALA A 244 4.55 -6.05 30.33
CA ALA A 244 4.02 -4.71 30.52
C ALA A 244 4.46 -4.22 31.90
N SER A 245 5.56 -3.47 31.98
CA SER A 245 5.77 -2.49 33.05
C SER A 245 6.94 -1.57 32.69
N SER A 246 6.63 -0.29 32.80
CA SER A 246 7.52 0.89 32.85
C SER A 246 7.52 1.81 31.62
N ALA A 247 6.69 2.85 31.73
CA ALA A 247 6.98 4.12 31.06
C ALA A 247 8.07 4.86 31.86
N PRO A 248 8.94 5.62 31.17
CA PRO A 248 9.16 6.99 31.62
C PRO A 248 9.26 8.03 30.48
N GLY A 249 8.77 9.16 30.77
CA GLY A 249 8.92 10.54 30.46
C GLY A 249 9.92 11.03 29.39
N ALA A 250 9.41 11.98 28.63
CA ALA A 250 10.13 12.81 27.67
C ALA A 250 11.35 13.51 28.26
N THR A 251 12.48 13.43 27.57
CA THR A 251 13.48 14.51 27.38
C THR A 251 14.66 14.00 26.54
N GLY A 252 15.08 14.75 25.52
CA GLY A 252 16.43 14.66 25.01
C GLY A 252 16.61 14.39 23.51
N VAL A 253 16.36 15.38 22.66
CA VAL A 253 16.67 15.34 21.21
C VAL A 253 18.19 15.35 20.95
N GLU A 254 19.03 15.74 21.92
CA GLU A 254 20.50 15.76 21.77
C GLU A 254 21.20 14.45 22.11
N ALA A 255 20.57 13.54 22.86
CA ALA A 255 21.15 12.22 23.18
C ALA A 255 21.07 11.23 22.00
N VAL A 256 20.09 11.39 21.09
CA VAL A 256 19.88 10.49 19.96
C VAL A 256 21.01 10.57 18.92
N ALA A 257 21.57 11.76 18.69
CA ALA A 257 22.64 11.95 17.71
C ALA A 257 23.99 11.33 18.15
N ALA A 258 24.24 11.24 19.44
CA ALA A 258 25.49 10.64 19.97
C ALA A 258 25.43 9.10 20.04
N GLU A 259 24.25 8.53 20.32
CA GLU A 259 24.04 7.07 20.29
C GLU A 259 24.01 6.50 18.86
N GLU A 260 23.49 7.26 17.89
CA GLU A 260 23.55 6.89 16.47
C GLU A 260 24.98 6.79 15.94
N ALA A 261 25.90 7.65 16.44
CA ALA A 261 27.31 7.58 16.06
C ALA A 261 28.02 6.36 16.66
N GLN A 262 27.62 5.91 17.86
CA GLN A 262 28.20 4.73 18.51
C GLN A 262 27.60 3.41 17.97
N ALA A 263 26.34 3.36 17.59
CA ALA A 263 25.73 2.19 16.94
C ALA A 263 26.32 1.92 15.54
N LYS A 264 26.79 2.98 14.85
CA LYS A 264 27.50 2.86 13.56
C LYS A 264 28.92 2.29 13.69
N ALA A 265 29.54 2.38 14.86
CA ALA A 265 30.92 1.93 15.09
C ALA A 265 31.04 0.45 15.50
N GLY A 266 29.95 -0.22 15.84
CA GLY A 266 29.96 -1.59 16.40
C GLY A 266 29.64 -2.72 15.44
N LEU A 267 29.10 -2.45 14.27
CA LEU A 267 28.76 -3.48 13.28
C LEU A 267 29.95 -3.70 12.32
N ARG A 268 30.75 -4.73 12.58
CA ARG A 268 31.69 -5.22 11.60
C ARG A 268 30.91 -5.72 10.37
N PRO A 269 31.36 -5.42 9.13
CA PRO A 269 30.79 -6.08 7.96
C PRO A 269 30.93 -7.58 8.14
N SER A 270 29.82 -8.31 8.13
CA SER A 270 29.83 -9.78 8.14
C SER A 270 30.68 -10.25 6.97
N ALA A 271 31.50 -11.31 7.21
CA ALA A 271 32.42 -11.87 6.23
C ALA A 271 31.75 -12.01 4.85
N GLU A 272 32.43 -11.54 3.80
CA GLU A 272 31.93 -11.60 2.43
C GLU A 272 31.67 -13.06 2.04
N PRO A 273 30.45 -13.44 1.63
CA PRO A 273 30.21 -14.81 1.16
C PRO A 273 30.95 -15.01 -0.15
N ALA A 274 31.75 -16.07 -0.23
CA ALA A 274 32.35 -16.54 -1.46
C ALA A 274 31.20 -17.05 -2.37
N GLY A 275 31.02 -16.44 -3.57
CA GLY A 275 30.05 -16.90 -4.57
C GLY A 275 28.73 -16.12 -4.62
N SER A 276 28.79 -14.78 -4.67
CA SER A 276 27.61 -13.96 -4.93
C SER A 276 27.01 -14.24 -6.32
N ILE A 277 25.72 -14.51 -6.39
CA ILE A 277 24.99 -14.63 -7.66
C ILE A 277 24.50 -13.25 -8.16
N LEU A 278 24.24 -12.32 -7.24
CA LEU A 278 23.91 -10.92 -7.53
C LEU A 278 24.84 -9.99 -6.78
N GLU A 279 25.43 -9.05 -7.50
CA GLU A 279 26.27 -7.98 -6.95
C GLU A 279 25.77 -6.63 -7.43
N VAL A 280 25.50 -5.72 -6.52
CA VAL A 280 25.05 -4.35 -6.78
C VAL A 280 26.02 -3.40 -6.09
N HIS A 281 26.60 -2.46 -6.85
CA HIS A 281 27.55 -1.48 -6.34
C HIS A 281 27.08 -0.07 -6.67
N GLU A 282 26.92 0.75 -5.63
CA GLU A 282 26.60 2.17 -5.69
C GLU A 282 25.43 2.52 -6.64
N LEU A 283 24.45 1.63 -6.72
CA LEU A 283 23.29 1.80 -7.60
C LEU A 283 22.51 3.05 -7.23
N SER A 284 22.30 3.93 -8.20
CA SER A 284 21.47 5.11 -8.03
C SER A 284 20.37 5.16 -9.09
N VAL A 285 19.14 5.45 -8.67
CA VAL A 285 17.96 5.52 -9.56
C VAL A 285 17.19 6.79 -9.29
N SER A 286 16.83 7.49 -10.37
CA SER A 286 16.11 8.77 -10.30
C SER A 286 14.87 8.77 -11.17
N TYR A 287 13.80 9.42 -10.69
CA TYR A 287 12.59 9.74 -11.44
C TYR A 287 12.54 11.26 -11.65
N GLY A 288 12.98 11.72 -12.81
CA GLY A 288 13.15 13.15 -13.06
C GLY A 288 14.15 13.77 -12.06
N SER A 289 13.70 14.71 -11.25
CA SER A 289 14.54 15.36 -10.22
C SER A 289 14.62 14.60 -8.88
N VAL A 290 13.84 13.54 -8.69
CA VAL A 290 13.77 12.80 -7.44
C VAL A 290 14.73 11.60 -7.47
N ASN A 291 15.73 11.60 -6.58
CA ASN A 291 16.65 10.48 -6.39
C ASN A 291 16.02 9.46 -5.43
N ALA A 292 15.39 8.42 -5.99
CA ALA A 292 14.69 7.39 -5.22
C ALA A 292 15.65 6.38 -4.57
N VAL A 293 16.81 6.12 -5.20
CA VAL A 293 17.89 5.26 -4.68
C VAL A 293 19.21 6.01 -4.83
N ARG A 294 20.07 5.96 -3.80
CA ARG A 294 21.29 6.75 -3.69
C ARG A 294 22.46 5.85 -3.28
N ALA A 295 23.29 5.47 -4.24
CA ALA A 295 24.50 4.66 -4.03
C ALA A 295 24.24 3.39 -3.19
N ALA A 296 23.16 2.66 -3.47
CA ALA A 296 22.84 1.42 -2.77
C ALA A 296 23.76 0.29 -3.22
N SER A 297 24.36 -0.43 -2.26
CA SER A 297 25.21 -1.59 -2.53
C SER A 297 24.68 -2.79 -1.74
N LEU A 298 24.42 -3.90 -2.44
CA LEU A 298 23.95 -5.15 -1.83
C LEU A 298 24.46 -6.37 -2.60
N ARG A 299 24.48 -7.53 -1.95
CA ARG A 299 24.88 -8.80 -2.53
C ARG A 299 23.92 -9.90 -2.11
N VAL A 300 23.74 -10.88 -3.00
CA VAL A 300 22.95 -12.09 -2.72
C VAL A 300 23.79 -13.29 -3.12
N ALA A 301 24.02 -14.23 -2.20
CA ALA A 301 24.69 -15.49 -2.48
C ALA A 301 23.69 -16.51 -3.07
N ALA A 302 24.23 -17.51 -3.78
CA ALA A 302 23.38 -18.58 -4.29
C ALA A 302 22.75 -19.39 -3.14
N GLY A 303 21.45 -19.65 -3.19
CA GLY A 303 20.70 -20.36 -2.16
C GLY A 303 20.42 -19.53 -0.89
N GLU A 304 20.65 -18.22 -0.90
CA GLU A 304 20.41 -17.32 0.24
C GLU A 304 19.01 -16.68 0.15
N VAL A 305 18.36 -16.43 1.29
CA VAL A 305 17.24 -15.51 1.42
C VAL A 305 17.76 -14.18 1.93
N VAL A 306 17.73 -13.17 1.08
CA VAL A 306 18.10 -11.80 1.46
C VAL A 306 16.85 -10.96 1.60
N ALA A 307 16.66 -10.30 2.74
CA ALA A 307 15.59 -9.35 2.95
C ALA A 307 16.06 -7.90 2.74
N LEU A 308 15.28 -7.12 2.03
CA LEU A 308 15.41 -5.66 1.93
C LEU A 308 14.21 -5.03 2.63
N ILE A 309 14.41 -4.51 3.83
CA ILE A 309 13.38 -3.92 4.66
C ILE A 309 13.51 -2.39 4.69
N GLY A 310 12.41 -1.71 4.92
CA GLY A 310 12.38 -0.24 4.99
C GLY A 310 10.96 0.29 4.91
N ALA A 311 10.77 1.54 5.30
CA ALA A 311 9.49 2.23 5.21
C ALA A 311 9.00 2.37 3.75
N ASN A 312 7.71 2.70 3.60
CA ASN A 312 7.17 3.02 2.28
C ASN A 312 7.88 4.26 1.71
N GLY A 313 8.21 4.20 0.42
CA GLY A 313 8.98 5.25 -0.24
C GLY A 313 10.49 5.21 0.02
N ALA A 314 11.00 4.25 0.79
CA ALA A 314 12.44 4.11 1.01
C ALA A 314 13.26 3.75 -0.25
N GLY A 315 12.61 3.30 -1.34
CA GLY A 315 13.25 2.93 -2.60
C GLY A 315 13.35 1.42 -2.87
N LYS A 316 12.70 0.57 -2.06
CA LYS A 316 12.73 -0.89 -2.16
C LYS A 316 12.29 -1.42 -3.53
N THR A 317 11.05 -1.11 -3.94
CA THR A 317 10.49 -1.46 -5.25
C THR A 317 11.30 -0.87 -6.41
N THR A 318 11.89 0.31 -6.21
CA THR A 318 12.76 0.95 -7.20
C THR A 318 14.02 0.14 -7.45
N ILE A 319 14.64 -0.41 -6.41
CA ILE A 319 15.80 -1.32 -6.54
C ILE A 319 15.39 -2.56 -7.34
N LEU A 320 14.28 -3.24 -6.97
CA LEU A 320 13.81 -4.41 -7.71
C LEU A 320 13.48 -4.10 -9.17
N SER A 321 12.87 -2.95 -9.44
CA SER A 321 12.56 -2.49 -10.80
C SER A 321 13.81 -2.23 -11.62
N ALA A 322 14.89 -1.72 -11.01
CA ALA A 322 16.16 -1.55 -11.68
C ALA A 322 16.84 -2.91 -11.98
N LEU A 323 16.82 -3.84 -11.02
CA LEU A 323 17.40 -5.18 -11.18
C LEU A 323 16.65 -6.02 -12.24
N SER A 324 15.34 -5.84 -12.36
CA SER A 324 14.52 -6.52 -13.38
C SER A 324 14.53 -5.84 -14.76
N GLY A 325 15.27 -4.71 -14.90
CA GLY A 325 15.40 -3.96 -16.17
C GLY A 325 14.14 -3.19 -16.58
N LEU A 326 13.20 -2.96 -15.65
CA LEU A 326 12.02 -2.12 -15.86
C LEU A 326 12.38 -0.63 -15.80
N ILE A 327 13.41 -0.28 -15.02
CA ILE A 327 13.93 1.08 -14.89
C ILE A 327 15.44 1.05 -15.13
N ARG A 328 15.96 2.06 -15.82
CA ARG A 328 17.40 2.23 -16.00
C ARG A 328 18.00 2.99 -14.81
N PRO A 329 19.06 2.46 -14.15
CA PRO A 329 19.76 3.21 -13.13
C PRO A 329 20.47 4.43 -13.75
N ALA A 330 20.61 5.49 -12.95
CA ALA A 330 21.34 6.70 -13.32
C ALA A 330 22.86 6.49 -13.18
N SER A 331 23.29 5.69 -12.21
CA SER A 331 24.70 5.33 -11.99
C SER A 331 24.81 4.05 -11.18
N GLY A 332 26.03 3.52 -11.02
CA GLY A 332 26.35 2.27 -10.36
C GLY A 332 26.29 1.07 -11.29
N THR A 333 26.54 -0.12 -10.73
CA THR A 333 26.53 -1.38 -11.47
C THR A 333 25.67 -2.43 -10.76
N ALA A 334 25.08 -3.34 -11.54
CA ALA A 334 24.35 -4.49 -11.03
C ALA A 334 24.65 -5.69 -11.94
N VAL A 335 25.25 -6.72 -11.40
CA VAL A 335 25.65 -7.92 -12.13
C VAL A 335 24.96 -9.14 -11.53
N PHE A 336 24.26 -9.91 -12.35
CA PHE A 336 23.60 -11.14 -11.99
C PHE A 336 24.23 -12.29 -12.77
N ASP A 337 24.97 -13.17 -12.09
CA ASP A 337 25.62 -14.33 -12.69
C ASP A 337 26.35 -13.99 -14.00
N GLY A 338 27.17 -12.93 -13.96
CA GLY A 338 27.93 -12.44 -15.12
C GLY A 338 27.15 -11.56 -16.10
N LEU A 339 25.83 -11.43 -15.97
CA LEU A 339 25.00 -10.54 -16.81
C LEU A 339 24.92 -9.14 -16.19
N ASP A 340 25.33 -8.11 -16.92
CA ASP A 340 25.12 -6.71 -16.51
C ASP A 340 23.64 -6.33 -16.68
N LEU A 341 22.96 -6.16 -15.53
CA LEU A 341 21.55 -5.80 -15.47
C LEU A 341 21.28 -4.35 -15.86
N THR A 342 22.27 -3.46 -15.73
CA THR A 342 22.11 -2.02 -16.01
C THR A 342 21.87 -1.74 -17.48
N THR A 343 22.38 -2.60 -18.35
CA THR A 343 22.30 -2.47 -19.81
C THR A 343 21.38 -3.52 -20.44
N ALA A 344 21.17 -4.66 -19.79
CA ALA A 344 20.36 -5.76 -20.32
C ALA A 344 18.87 -5.37 -20.49
N LYS A 345 18.19 -5.98 -21.48
CA LYS A 345 16.73 -5.87 -21.63
C LYS A 345 16.04 -6.79 -20.63
N ALA A 346 14.89 -6.38 -20.09
CA ALA A 346 14.09 -7.18 -19.14
C ALA A 346 13.85 -8.62 -19.64
N SER A 347 13.57 -8.83 -20.93
CA SER A 347 13.38 -10.15 -21.50
C SER A 347 14.67 -11.03 -21.51
N ALA A 348 15.86 -10.43 -21.57
CA ALA A 348 17.14 -11.14 -21.44
C ALA A 348 17.40 -11.52 -19.98
N ILE A 349 17.10 -10.60 -19.04
CA ILE A 349 17.22 -10.81 -17.59
C ILE A 349 16.36 -11.99 -17.15
N VAL A 350 15.08 -12.03 -17.56
CA VAL A 350 14.17 -13.15 -17.25
C VAL A 350 14.70 -14.47 -17.83
N ARG A 351 15.19 -14.48 -19.08
CA ARG A 351 15.79 -15.70 -19.68
C ARG A 351 17.06 -16.16 -19.01
N HIS A 352 17.80 -15.26 -18.38
CA HIS A 352 18.99 -15.58 -17.59
C HIS A 352 18.66 -16.16 -16.21
N GLY A 353 17.37 -16.10 -15.80
CA GLY A 353 16.87 -16.73 -14.58
C GLY A 353 16.61 -15.79 -13.42
N LEU A 354 16.56 -14.47 -13.63
CA LEU A 354 16.08 -13.51 -12.64
C LEU A 354 14.60 -13.23 -12.92
N VAL A 355 13.73 -13.64 -12.00
CA VAL A 355 12.28 -13.47 -12.12
C VAL A 355 11.78 -12.55 -11.03
N HIS A 356 10.97 -11.56 -11.40
CA HIS A 356 10.38 -10.59 -10.50
C HIS A 356 8.88 -10.82 -10.36
N VAL A 357 8.40 -11.01 -9.14
CA VAL A 357 7.00 -10.99 -8.75
C VAL A 357 6.74 -9.61 -8.13
N PRO A 358 6.10 -8.69 -8.88
CA PRO A 358 5.95 -7.29 -8.45
C PRO A 358 4.85 -7.13 -7.41
N GLU A 359 4.87 -5.99 -6.72
CA GLU A 359 3.75 -5.49 -5.94
C GLU A 359 2.48 -5.43 -6.81
N GLY A 360 1.31 -5.73 -6.25
CA GLY A 360 0.05 -5.73 -6.99
C GLY A 360 -0.24 -7.02 -7.77
N ARG A 361 0.65 -8.03 -7.69
CA ARG A 361 0.47 -9.42 -8.20
C ARG A 361 0.47 -9.55 -9.72
N GLU A 362 0.02 -8.55 -10.46
CA GLU A 362 -0.07 -8.50 -11.93
C GLU A 362 -0.56 -9.80 -12.61
N ILE A 363 -1.58 -10.43 -12.01
CA ILE A 363 -2.24 -11.59 -12.58
C ILE A 363 -3.18 -11.20 -13.73
N LEU A 364 -3.32 -12.06 -14.70
CA LEU A 364 -4.23 -11.85 -15.82
C LEU A 364 -5.67 -12.20 -15.40
N GLY A 365 -6.39 -11.24 -14.83
CA GLY A 365 -7.68 -11.45 -14.17
C GLY A 365 -8.81 -11.98 -15.07
N ARG A 366 -8.72 -11.77 -16.40
CA ARG A 366 -9.69 -12.29 -17.37
C ARG A 366 -9.44 -13.76 -17.73
N GLN A 367 -8.23 -14.25 -17.52
CA GLN A 367 -7.82 -15.63 -17.76
C GLN A 367 -8.12 -16.48 -16.53
N THR A 368 -8.22 -17.80 -16.73
CA THR A 368 -8.34 -18.78 -15.65
C THR A 368 -7.01 -18.89 -14.89
N VAL A 369 -7.05 -19.51 -13.71
CA VAL A 369 -5.84 -19.85 -12.94
C VAL A 369 -4.90 -20.71 -13.76
N LEU A 370 -5.42 -21.75 -14.43
CA LEU A 370 -4.63 -22.64 -15.29
C LEU A 370 -3.97 -21.87 -16.44
N GLU A 371 -4.72 -21.05 -17.18
CA GLU A 371 -4.17 -20.25 -18.27
C GLU A 371 -3.08 -19.27 -17.79
N ASN A 372 -3.20 -18.70 -16.58
CA ASN A 372 -2.15 -17.88 -15.97
C ASN A 372 -0.86 -18.69 -15.75
N LEU A 373 -0.96 -19.95 -15.29
CA LEU A 373 0.19 -20.83 -15.08
C LEU A 373 0.80 -21.28 -16.42
N GLU A 374 -0.02 -21.61 -17.41
CA GLU A 374 0.41 -22.00 -18.76
C GLU A 374 1.16 -20.86 -19.45
N LEU A 375 0.68 -19.62 -19.34
CA LEU A 375 1.33 -18.45 -19.90
C LEU A 375 2.72 -18.19 -19.28
N ALA A 376 2.92 -18.51 -18.00
CA ALA A 376 4.23 -18.42 -17.37
C ALA A 376 5.28 -19.33 -18.00
N THR A 377 4.86 -20.42 -18.63
CA THR A 377 5.74 -21.40 -19.31
C THR A 377 5.79 -21.19 -20.82
N TRP A 378 5.05 -20.24 -21.40
CA TRP A 378 4.84 -20.09 -22.84
C TRP A 378 6.15 -19.88 -23.64
N ALA A 379 7.12 -19.18 -23.07
CA ALA A 379 8.42 -18.93 -23.70
C ALA A 379 9.37 -20.14 -23.66
N ARG A 380 8.99 -21.21 -22.96
CA ARG A 380 9.79 -22.43 -22.78
C ARG A 380 9.59 -23.39 -23.96
N ARG A 381 10.67 -24.11 -24.29
CA ARG A 381 10.64 -25.13 -25.36
C ARG A 381 10.23 -26.52 -24.87
N ASP A 382 10.33 -26.78 -23.57
CA ASP A 382 10.12 -28.07 -22.89
C ASP A 382 8.68 -28.24 -22.39
N ARG A 383 7.70 -28.27 -23.30
CA ARG A 383 6.26 -28.29 -22.96
C ARG A 383 5.84 -29.47 -22.09
N ALA A 384 6.44 -30.66 -22.27
CA ALA A 384 6.13 -31.81 -21.43
C ALA A 384 6.57 -31.63 -19.98
N ALA A 385 7.77 -31.08 -19.76
CA ALA A 385 8.25 -30.73 -18.43
C ALA A 385 7.42 -29.58 -17.81
N ALA A 386 6.99 -28.60 -18.61
CA ALA A 386 6.14 -27.51 -18.16
C ALA A 386 4.79 -28.01 -17.58
N ALA A 387 4.15 -28.99 -18.20
CA ALA A 387 2.90 -29.58 -17.69
C ALA A 387 3.09 -30.27 -16.33
N VAL A 388 4.20 -30.97 -16.13
CA VAL A 388 4.54 -31.64 -14.87
C VAL A 388 4.77 -30.56 -13.78
N GLU A 389 5.44 -29.48 -14.10
CA GLU A 389 5.73 -28.39 -13.15
C GLU A 389 4.47 -27.58 -12.81
N ILE A 390 3.55 -27.35 -13.74
CA ILE A 390 2.25 -26.77 -13.45
C ILE A 390 1.47 -27.65 -12.46
N ALA A 391 1.49 -28.99 -12.65
CA ALA A 391 0.88 -29.91 -11.71
C ALA A 391 1.57 -29.86 -10.32
N ALA A 392 2.90 -29.75 -10.28
CA ALA A 392 3.66 -29.59 -9.04
C ALA A 392 3.35 -28.26 -8.34
N ALA A 393 3.21 -27.16 -9.09
CA ALA A 393 2.80 -25.86 -8.55
C ALA A 393 1.39 -25.91 -7.95
N MET A 394 0.44 -26.59 -8.59
CA MET A 394 -0.90 -26.80 -8.05
C MET A 394 -0.91 -27.74 -6.83
N LYS A 395 0.04 -28.66 -6.72
CA LYS A 395 0.21 -29.50 -5.53
C LYS A 395 0.78 -28.70 -4.36
N ARG A 396 1.73 -27.78 -4.62
CA ARG A 396 2.29 -26.87 -3.62
C ARG A 396 1.25 -25.86 -3.12
N PHE A 397 0.40 -25.35 -4.01
CA PHE A 397 -0.68 -24.43 -3.70
C PHE A 397 -2.04 -25.10 -4.02
N PRO A 398 -2.58 -25.94 -3.12
CA PRO A 398 -3.78 -26.77 -3.40
C PRO A 398 -4.97 -25.94 -3.88
N ILE A 399 -5.15 -24.73 -3.34
CA ILE A 399 -6.22 -23.82 -3.71
C ILE A 399 -6.19 -23.44 -5.21
N LEU A 400 -5.01 -23.39 -5.84
CA LEU A 400 -4.88 -23.12 -7.26
C LEU A 400 -5.36 -24.31 -8.09
N GLY A 401 -5.13 -25.53 -7.59
CA GLY A 401 -5.64 -26.77 -8.20
C GLY A 401 -7.17 -26.85 -8.14
N GLU A 402 -7.76 -26.53 -6.98
CA GLU A 402 -9.21 -26.51 -6.78
C GLU A 402 -9.89 -25.45 -7.67
N ARG A 403 -9.25 -24.30 -7.85
CA ARG A 403 -9.78 -23.17 -8.61
C ARG A 403 -9.23 -23.04 -10.03
N ARG A 404 -8.59 -24.08 -10.56
CA ARG A 404 -7.86 -24.04 -11.85
C ARG A 404 -8.67 -23.49 -13.03
N HIS A 405 -9.98 -23.71 -13.06
CA HIS A 405 -10.89 -23.25 -14.11
C HIS A 405 -11.61 -21.93 -13.77
N MET A 406 -11.39 -21.36 -12.59
CA MET A 406 -11.95 -20.07 -12.23
C MET A 406 -11.13 -18.93 -12.82
N ARG A 407 -11.78 -17.79 -13.12
CA ARG A 407 -11.09 -16.58 -13.56
C ARG A 407 -10.22 -16.05 -12.43
N ALA A 408 -8.96 -15.77 -12.72
CA ALA A 408 -8.01 -15.28 -11.70
C ALA A 408 -8.45 -13.99 -11.01
N GLY A 409 -9.20 -13.14 -11.71
CA GLY A 409 -9.76 -11.89 -11.12
C GLY A 409 -10.83 -12.11 -10.04
N THR A 410 -11.31 -13.35 -9.83
CA THR A 410 -12.27 -13.70 -8.77
C THR A 410 -11.59 -14.27 -7.52
N LEU A 411 -10.29 -14.44 -7.54
CA LEU A 411 -9.50 -14.94 -6.41
C LEU A 411 -9.46 -13.90 -5.27
N SER A 412 -9.39 -14.40 -4.05
CA SER A 412 -9.06 -13.57 -2.88
C SER A 412 -7.64 -13.01 -2.98
N GLY A 413 -7.32 -11.99 -2.17
CA GLY A 413 -5.98 -11.41 -2.17
C GLY A 413 -4.85 -12.43 -1.96
N GLY A 414 -4.99 -13.36 -1.02
CA GLY A 414 -3.99 -14.39 -0.76
C GLY A 414 -3.87 -15.41 -1.88
N GLU A 415 -4.99 -15.88 -2.41
CA GLU A 415 -5.00 -16.82 -3.54
C GLU A 415 -4.36 -16.22 -4.80
N ALA A 416 -4.64 -14.94 -5.06
CA ALA A 416 -4.01 -14.20 -6.16
C ALA A 416 -2.49 -14.04 -5.94
N GLN A 417 -2.04 -13.87 -4.68
CA GLN A 417 -0.62 -13.82 -4.34
C GLN A 417 0.06 -15.18 -4.56
N MET A 418 -0.59 -16.28 -4.14
CA MET A 418 -0.08 -17.63 -4.40
C MET A 418 0.03 -17.90 -5.90
N LEU A 419 -0.95 -17.44 -6.70
CA LEU A 419 -0.89 -17.55 -8.17
C LEU A 419 0.28 -16.74 -8.75
N ALA A 420 0.53 -15.53 -8.26
CA ALA A 420 1.66 -14.71 -8.71
C ALA A 420 3.02 -15.37 -8.39
N ILE A 421 3.18 -15.92 -7.18
CA ILE A 421 4.39 -16.66 -6.78
C ILE A 421 4.55 -17.92 -7.62
N ALA A 422 3.49 -18.71 -7.79
CA ALA A 422 3.50 -19.91 -8.62
C ALA A 422 3.92 -19.62 -10.08
N ARG A 423 3.42 -18.52 -10.67
CA ARG A 423 3.85 -18.04 -12.00
C ARG A 423 5.34 -17.71 -12.02
N GLY A 424 5.85 -17.04 -11.00
CA GLY A 424 7.28 -16.73 -10.87
C GLY A 424 8.14 -17.99 -10.85
N LEU A 425 7.75 -19.00 -10.08
CA LEU A 425 8.48 -20.28 -9.96
C LEU A 425 8.48 -21.09 -11.26
N LEU A 426 7.41 -21.06 -12.05
CA LEU A 426 7.35 -21.74 -13.36
C LEU A 426 8.35 -21.17 -14.38
N GLY A 427 8.87 -19.97 -14.14
CA GLY A 427 10.00 -19.40 -14.87
C GLY A 427 11.36 -20.06 -14.57
N LYS A 428 11.44 -21.00 -13.61
CA LYS A 428 12.68 -21.63 -13.10
C LYS A 428 13.71 -20.58 -12.69
N PRO A 429 13.40 -19.72 -11.72
CA PRO A 429 14.31 -18.66 -11.33
C PRO A 429 15.56 -19.23 -10.65
N ARG A 430 16.71 -18.68 -11.00
CA ARG A 430 17.95 -18.79 -10.21
C ARG A 430 17.95 -17.76 -9.09
N LEU A 431 17.27 -16.62 -9.32
CA LEU A 431 16.98 -15.59 -8.33
C LEU A 431 15.54 -15.13 -8.48
N LEU A 432 14.76 -15.28 -7.42
CA LEU A 432 13.37 -14.82 -7.34
C LEU A 432 13.31 -13.52 -6.54
N LEU A 433 12.86 -12.45 -7.19
CA LEU A 433 12.57 -11.17 -6.54
C LEU A 433 11.10 -11.15 -6.13
N LEU A 434 10.82 -10.92 -4.85
CA LEU A 434 9.46 -10.82 -4.30
C LEU A 434 9.26 -9.41 -3.73
N ASP A 435 8.31 -8.65 -4.30
CA ASP A 435 8.03 -7.28 -3.87
C ASP A 435 6.75 -7.22 -3.04
N GLU A 436 6.92 -7.01 -1.73
CA GLU A 436 5.88 -6.91 -0.70
C GLU A 436 4.80 -8.01 -0.81
N PRO A 437 5.17 -9.30 -0.83
CA PRO A 437 4.24 -10.39 -1.07
C PRO A 437 3.15 -10.51 -0.01
N SER A 438 3.33 -9.94 1.18
CA SER A 438 2.33 -9.94 2.25
C SER A 438 1.38 -8.74 2.23
N LEU A 439 1.61 -7.75 1.37
CA LEU A 439 0.86 -6.50 1.38
C LEU A 439 -0.64 -6.71 1.13
N GLY A 440 -1.45 -6.13 2.01
CA GLY A 440 -2.92 -6.18 1.88
C GLY A 440 -3.55 -7.55 2.14
N LEU A 441 -2.81 -8.49 2.72
CA LEU A 441 -3.32 -9.82 3.07
C LEU A 441 -3.83 -9.88 4.51
N ALA A 442 -4.81 -10.77 4.74
CA ALA A 442 -5.24 -11.12 6.09
C ALA A 442 -4.11 -11.88 6.83
N PRO A 443 -3.98 -11.76 8.16
CA PRO A 443 -2.88 -12.36 8.93
C PRO A 443 -2.63 -13.84 8.65
N GLN A 444 -3.68 -14.66 8.56
CA GLN A 444 -3.58 -16.07 8.23
C GLN A 444 -2.96 -16.31 6.85
N MET A 445 -3.34 -15.50 5.85
CA MET A 445 -2.77 -15.60 4.50
C MET A 445 -1.31 -15.14 4.45
N VAL A 446 -0.93 -14.19 5.29
CA VAL A 446 0.48 -13.80 5.46
C VAL A 446 1.30 -14.98 5.94
N ASP A 447 0.82 -15.73 6.95
CA ASP A 447 1.49 -16.93 7.44
C ASP A 447 1.68 -17.99 6.34
N GLU A 448 0.65 -18.23 5.53
CA GLU A 448 0.69 -19.16 4.41
C GLU A 448 1.70 -18.73 3.33
N VAL A 449 1.75 -17.43 2.98
CA VAL A 449 2.71 -16.90 2.01
C VAL A 449 4.13 -17.04 2.52
N PHE A 450 4.42 -16.71 3.79
CA PHE A 450 5.75 -16.87 4.36
C PHE A 450 6.16 -18.33 4.52
N ALA A 451 5.22 -19.23 4.83
CA ALA A 451 5.47 -20.67 4.81
C ALA A 451 5.86 -21.16 3.42
N ALA A 452 5.14 -20.72 2.38
CA ALA A 452 5.46 -21.05 1.00
C ALA A 452 6.84 -20.51 0.58
N ILE A 453 7.23 -19.29 1.00
CA ILE A 453 8.55 -18.73 0.72
C ILE A 453 9.65 -19.58 1.36
N LYS A 454 9.46 -20.05 2.62
CA LYS A 454 10.40 -20.96 3.29
C LYS A 454 10.56 -22.29 2.55
N GLU A 455 9.45 -22.88 2.07
CA GLU A 455 9.50 -24.12 1.29
C GLU A 455 10.25 -23.92 -0.04
N ILE A 456 9.99 -22.79 -0.74
CA ILE A 456 10.67 -22.45 -2.00
C ILE A 456 12.17 -22.28 -1.77
N HIS A 457 12.58 -21.66 -0.67
CA HIS A 457 13.97 -21.55 -0.29
C HIS A 457 14.58 -22.92 0.04
N ALA A 458 13.89 -23.76 0.80
CA ALA A 458 14.34 -25.12 1.13
C ALA A 458 14.57 -25.99 -0.10
N ASP A 459 13.88 -25.71 -1.21
CA ASP A 459 14.14 -26.36 -2.52
C ASP A 459 15.38 -25.77 -3.25
N GLY A 460 16.11 -24.84 -2.62
CA GLY A 460 17.35 -24.26 -3.15
C GLY A 460 17.18 -23.01 -4.00
N THR A 461 15.99 -22.42 -4.06
CA THR A 461 15.76 -21.16 -4.79
C THR A 461 16.37 -19.99 -4.02
N THR A 462 17.21 -19.17 -4.69
CA THR A 462 17.71 -17.91 -4.13
C THR A 462 16.61 -16.86 -4.15
N ILE A 463 16.43 -16.11 -3.06
CA ILE A 463 15.32 -15.16 -2.92
C ILE A 463 15.84 -13.79 -2.46
N LEU A 464 15.46 -12.73 -3.16
CA LEU A 464 15.53 -11.35 -2.66
C LEU A 464 14.11 -10.88 -2.34
N LEU A 465 13.83 -10.78 -1.05
CA LEU A 465 12.52 -10.44 -0.51
C LEU A 465 12.48 -8.97 -0.09
N VAL A 466 11.62 -8.19 -0.68
CA VAL A 466 11.28 -6.83 -0.23
C VAL A 466 10.03 -6.91 0.61
N GLU A 467 10.06 -6.36 1.82
CA GLU A 467 8.92 -6.36 2.75
C GLU A 467 8.87 -5.11 3.62
N GLN A 468 7.65 -4.72 3.95
CA GLN A 468 7.40 -3.73 4.98
C GLN A 468 7.29 -4.38 6.37
N ASN A 469 6.81 -5.62 6.44
CA ASN A 469 6.74 -6.40 7.67
C ASN A 469 8.12 -6.93 8.05
N ALA A 470 8.92 -6.06 8.68
CA ALA A 470 10.30 -6.34 9.02
C ALA A 470 10.46 -7.58 9.91
N LEU A 471 9.57 -7.78 10.90
CA LEU A 471 9.62 -8.95 11.80
C LEU A 471 9.57 -10.26 11.03
N ARG A 472 8.62 -10.37 10.11
CA ARG A 472 8.42 -11.58 9.32
C ARG A 472 9.56 -11.81 8.32
N ALA A 473 10.00 -10.74 7.66
CA ALA A 473 11.09 -10.81 6.71
C ALA A 473 12.41 -11.24 7.38
N LEU A 474 12.75 -10.60 8.51
CA LEU A 474 13.96 -10.93 9.26
C LEU A 474 13.95 -12.36 9.84
N ALA A 475 12.77 -12.86 10.24
CA ALA A 475 12.62 -14.21 10.79
C ALA A 475 12.90 -15.35 9.77
N ILE A 476 12.95 -15.04 8.47
CA ILE A 476 13.25 -16.04 7.42
C ILE A 476 14.50 -15.71 6.61
N ALA A 477 15.08 -14.53 6.80
CA ALA A 477 16.23 -14.07 6.04
C ALA A 477 17.55 -14.55 6.65
N ASP A 478 18.45 -15.06 5.81
CA ASP A 478 19.83 -15.33 6.18
C ASP A 478 20.60 -14.01 6.39
N ARG A 479 20.32 -13.02 5.54
CA ARG A 479 20.86 -11.66 5.58
C ARG A 479 19.78 -10.64 5.30
N ALA A 480 19.93 -9.43 5.86
CA ALA A 480 19.05 -8.35 5.53
C ALA A 480 19.77 -7.01 5.40
N TYR A 481 19.14 -6.13 4.64
CA TYR A 481 19.54 -4.75 4.40
C TYR A 481 18.38 -3.84 4.85
N VAL A 482 18.70 -2.81 5.63
CA VAL A 482 17.74 -1.79 6.06
C VAL A 482 17.91 -0.57 5.17
N LEU A 483 16.86 -0.25 4.41
CA LEU A 483 16.83 0.86 3.47
C LEU A 483 16.05 2.03 4.06
N GLU A 484 16.64 3.23 4.07
CA GLU A 484 15.98 4.46 4.46
C GLU A 484 16.34 5.58 3.49
N THR A 485 15.33 6.29 2.99
CA THR A 485 15.49 7.44 2.09
C THR A 485 16.46 7.19 0.92
N GLY A 486 16.35 5.99 0.32
CA GLY A 486 17.15 5.56 -0.83
C GLY A 486 18.56 5.07 -0.51
N ARG A 487 18.95 4.95 0.78
CA ARG A 487 20.28 4.49 1.21
C ARG A 487 20.19 3.25 2.10
N ILE A 488 21.13 2.34 1.95
CA ILE A 488 21.27 1.23 2.89
C ILE A 488 22.00 1.76 4.13
N LEU A 489 21.32 1.69 5.28
CA LEU A 489 21.84 2.15 6.56
C LEU A 489 22.49 1.04 7.37
N LEU A 490 21.89 -0.16 7.38
CA LEU A 490 22.34 -1.28 8.18
C LEU A 490 22.34 -2.55 7.33
N THR A 491 23.28 -3.44 7.63
CA THR A 491 23.39 -4.78 7.04
C THR A 491 23.77 -5.75 8.14
N GLY A 492 23.16 -6.93 8.16
CA GLY A 492 23.47 -7.98 9.13
C GLY A 492 22.74 -9.27 8.80
N SER A 493 22.90 -10.30 9.60
CA SER A 493 22.03 -11.47 9.53
C SER A 493 20.59 -11.11 9.95
N GLY A 494 19.62 -11.92 9.51
CA GLY A 494 18.23 -11.71 9.91
C GLY A 494 18.06 -11.66 11.43
N ASP A 495 18.75 -12.57 12.14
CA ASP A 495 18.72 -12.66 13.61
C ASP A 495 19.37 -11.44 14.29
N GLU A 496 20.55 -11.00 13.83
CA GLU A 496 21.22 -9.80 14.35
C GLU A 496 20.32 -8.55 14.23
N LEU A 497 19.71 -8.36 13.07
CA LEU A 497 18.85 -7.19 12.84
C LEU A 497 17.50 -7.29 13.58
N LEU A 498 16.98 -8.49 13.80
CA LEU A 498 15.77 -8.72 14.60
C LEU A 498 15.96 -8.26 16.06
N HIS A 499 17.18 -8.42 16.61
CA HIS A 499 17.55 -8.04 17.97
C HIS A 499 18.15 -6.64 18.06
N ASN A 500 18.40 -5.96 16.94
CA ASN A 500 19.00 -4.63 16.92
C ASN A 500 18.03 -3.56 17.49
N PRO A 501 18.44 -2.79 18.55
CA PRO A 501 17.54 -1.80 19.17
C PRO A 501 17.06 -0.70 18.23
N ALA A 502 17.90 -0.28 17.27
CA ALA A 502 17.51 0.75 16.30
C ALA A 502 16.47 0.23 15.31
N VAL A 503 16.63 -1.01 14.81
CA VAL A 503 15.64 -1.67 13.94
C VAL A 503 14.34 -1.91 14.70
N ARG A 504 14.42 -2.36 15.96
CA ARG A 504 13.24 -2.57 16.81
C ARG A 504 12.45 -1.29 17.00
N ARG A 505 13.08 -0.19 17.37
CA ARG A 505 12.41 1.12 17.53
C ARG A 505 11.80 1.65 16.22
N ALA A 506 12.51 1.52 15.11
CA ALA A 506 12.06 2.08 13.82
C ALA A 506 10.97 1.24 13.12
N TYR A 507 11.02 -0.10 13.26
CA TYR A 507 10.21 -1.00 12.44
C TYR A 507 9.42 -2.05 13.21
N LEU A 508 9.73 -2.30 14.50
CA LEU A 508 9.16 -3.40 15.27
C LEU A 508 8.29 -2.94 16.45
N GLY A 509 8.12 -1.62 16.64
CA GLY A 509 7.26 -1.07 17.70
C GLY A 509 7.80 -1.40 19.08
N GLY A 510 9.05 -1.01 19.36
CA GLY A 510 9.67 -1.15 20.67
C GLY A 510 9.21 -0.08 21.65
#